data_f7f0be16a6a4a1b24a5666c7f4db7603
#
_entry.id   f7f0be16a6a4a1b24a5666c7f4db7603
#
_cell.length_a   1.000
_cell.length_b   1.000
_cell.length_c   1.000
_cell.angle_alpha   90.00
_cell.angle_beta   90.00
_cell.angle_gamma   90.00
#
_symmetry.space_group_name_H-M   'P 1'
#
loop_
_entity.id
_entity.type
_entity.pdbx_description
1 polymer ?
#
loop_
_entity_poly.entity_id
_entity_poly.type
_entity_poly.pdbx_seq_one_letter_code
_entity_poly.pdbx_strand_id
1 'polypeptide(L)'
;MLRALSIGLGLVFLLPGVTRANDFPTQVRVEFVLGCMDEQGGQSYDTLYKCVCLVDAIADEMSHDEFVEARVFSQLRTTPGERGGVFRDPDQARALVAKLQAVTERGKAKCLIRSK
;
A
#
# COMPACT_ATOMS: atom_id res chain seq x y z
N MET A 1 -26.39 1.36 63.29
CA MET A 1 -25.15 1.75 62.60
C MET A 1 -25.15 1.08 61.24
N LEU A 2 -25.71 1.75 60.23
CA LEU A 2 -25.70 1.24 58.85
C LEU A 2 -24.43 1.77 58.11
N ARG A 3 -23.53 0.86 57.73
CA ARG A 3 -22.41 1.18 56.86
C ARG A 3 -22.86 1.05 55.40
N ALA A 4 -22.99 2.16 54.73
CA ALA A 4 -23.24 2.19 53.28
C ALA A 4 -21.99 1.77 52.53
N LEU A 5 -22.06 0.63 51.80
CA LEU A 5 -21.04 0.17 50.88
C LEU A 5 -21.30 0.85 49.53
N SER A 6 -20.49 1.86 49.18
CA SER A 6 -20.52 2.48 47.85
C SER A 6 -19.78 1.60 46.89
N ILE A 7 -20.52 0.89 46.03
CA ILE A 7 -19.96 0.16 44.87
C ILE A 7 -19.73 1.17 43.76
N GLY A 8 -18.48 1.58 43.61
CA GLY A 8 -18.04 2.41 42.47
C GLY A 8 -18.09 1.58 41.17
N LEU A 9 -19.08 1.84 40.31
CA LEU A 9 -19.19 1.27 38.96
C LEU A 9 -18.15 1.93 38.07
N GLY A 10 -16.98 1.32 37.95
CA GLY A 10 -15.93 1.75 36.99
C GLY A 10 -16.39 1.56 35.53
N LEU A 11 -16.73 2.66 34.88
CA LEU A 11 -17.05 2.69 33.47
C LEU A 11 -15.74 2.48 32.65
N VAL A 12 -15.46 1.23 32.25
CA VAL A 12 -14.36 0.92 31.32
C VAL A 12 -14.73 1.46 29.95
N PHE A 13 -14.17 2.61 29.56
CA PHE A 13 -14.22 3.12 28.20
C PHE A 13 -13.37 2.20 27.31
N LEU A 14 -14.01 1.25 26.65
CA LEU A 14 -13.46 0.55 25.50
C LEU A 14 -13.33 1.57 24.35
N LEU A 15 -12.14 2.17 24.21
CA LEU A 15 -11.80 2.95 23.04
C LEU A 15 -11.82 1.97 21.84
N PRO A 16 -12.67 2.19 20.82
CA PRO A 16 -12.57 1.43 19.59
C PRO A 16 -11.18 1.70 19.01
N GLY A 17 -10.35 0.68 18.98
CA GLY A 17 -9.09 0.74 18.25
C GLY A 17 -9.40 1.17 16.83
N VAL A 18 -8.82 2.29 16.39
CA VAL A 18 -8.92 2.74 15.02
C VAL A 18 -8.16 1.71 14.18
N THR A 19 -8.87 0.68 13.72
CA THR A 19 -8.35 -0.19 12.67
C THR A 19 -8.17 0.71 11.46
N ARG A 20 -6.93 1.01 11.12
CA ARG A 20 -6.59 1.69 9.87
C ARG A 20 -6.97 0.73 8.75
N ALA A 21 -8.18 0.87 8.24
CA ALA A 21 -8.56 0.22 7.00
C ALA A 21 -7.69 0.83 5.90
N ASN A 22 -6.93 -0.03 5.23
CA ASN A 22 -6.21 0.29 4.02
C ASN A 22 -7.19 0.94 3.02
N ASP A 23 -6.85 2.11 2.48
CA ASP A 23 -7.70 2.91 1.59
C ASP A 23 -7.66 2.45 0.12
N PHE A 24 -6.93 1.37 -0.19
CA PHE A 24 -6.86 0.82 -1.53
C PHE A 24 -8.17 0.13 -1.92
N PRO A 25 -8.83 0.57 -3.02
CA PRO A 25 -10.00 -0.10 -3.53
C PRO A 25 -9.72 -1.56 -3.90
N THR A 26 -10.70 -2.43 -3.72
CA THR A 26 -10.58 -3.86 -4.06
C THR A 26 -10.15 -4.08 -5.50
N GLN A 27 -10.69 -3.31 -6.44
CA GLN A 27 -10.30 -3.40 -7.86
C GLN A 27 -8.82 -3.14 -8.06
N VAL A 28 -8.27 -2.07 -7.47
CA VAL A 28 -6.84 -1.72 -7.59
C VAL A 28 -5.97 -2.82 -7.02
N ARG A 29 -6.37 -3.42 -5.91
CA ARG A 29 -5.66 -4.55 -5.29
C ARG A 29 -5.64 -5.77 -6.19
N VAL A 30 -6.79 -6.12 -6.78
CA VAL A 30 -6.91 -7.26 -7.71
C VAL A 30 -6.07 -7.03 -8.96
N GLU A 31 -6.15 -5.86 -9.58
CA GLU A 31 -5.35 -5.51 -10.76
C GLU A 31 -3.84 -5.59 -10.46
N PHE A 32 -3.42 -5.07 -9.31
CA PHE A 32 -2.03 -5.15 -8.88
C PHE A 32 -1.57 -6.60 -8.71
N VAL A 33 -2.36 -7.43 -8.04
CA VAL A 33 -2.03 -8.85 -7.78
C VAL A 33 -1.93 -9.62 -9.09
N LEU A 34 -2.86 -9.43 -10.02
CA LEU A 34 -2.82 -10.09 -11.33
C LEU A 34 -1.57 -9.71 -12.14
N GLY A 35 -1.23 -8.42 -12.19
CA GLY A 35 0.00 -7.96 -12.86
C GLY A 35 1.27 -8.48 -12.20
N CYS A 36 1.33 -8.46 -10.87
CA CYS A 36 2.44 -9.02 -10.11
C CYS A 36 2.61 -10.52 -10.37
N MET A 37 1.53 -11.30 -10.39
CA MET A 37 1.58 -12.75 -10.66
C MET A 37 2.12 -13.02 -12.07
N ASP A 38 1.71 -12.23 -13.05
CA ASP A 38 2.21 -12.35 -14.43
C ASP A 38 3.72 -12.10 -14.48
N GLU A 39 4.22 -11.07 -13.83
CA GLU A 39 5.66 -10.79 -13.71
C GLU A 39 6.45 -11.87 -12.97
N GLN A 40 5.81 -12.59 -12.05
CA GLN A 40 6.45 -13.64 -11.24
C GLN A 40 6.36 -15.05 -11.86
N GLY A 41 5.95 -15.16 -13.11
CA GLY A 41 5.93 -16.42 -13.85
C GLY A 41 4.56 -17.06 -13.99
N GLY A 42 3.50 -16.34 -13.68
CA GLY A 42 2.12 -16.75 -13.91
C GLY A 42 1.33 -17.08 -12.66
N GLN A 43 0.11 -17.59 -12.88
CA GLN A 43 -0.86 -17.82 -11.82
C GLN A 43 -0.59 -19.12 -11.08
N SER A 44 -0.29 -19.01 -9.79
CA SER A 44 -0.18 -20.12 -8.85
C SER A 44 -0.54 -19.63 -7.45
N TYR A 45 -0.82 -20.51 -6.53
CA TYR A 45 -1.05 -20.13 -5.13
C TYR A 45 0.19 -19.47 -4.51
N ASP A 46 1.38 -19.91 -4.85
CA ASP A 46 2.63 -19.32 -4.36
C ASP A 46 2.77 -17.86 -4.82
N THR A 47 2.59 -17.59 -6.12
CA THR A 47 2.63 -16.21 -6.64
C THR A 47 1.47 -15.36 -6.13
N LEU A 48 0.28 -15.93 -5.96
CA LEU A 48 -0.87 -15.25 -5.38
C LEU A 48 -0.57 -14.74 -3.97
N TYR A 49 -0.11 -15.61 -3.07
CA TYR A 49 0.16 -15.21 -1.69
C TYR A 49 1.29 -14.18 -1.59
N LYS A 50 2.33 -14.32 -2.39
CA LYS A 50 3.43 -13.34 -2.46
C LYS A 50 2.95 -11.97 -2.96
N CYS A 51 2.16 -11.94 -4.01
CA CYS A 51 1.66 -10.69 -4.59
C CYS A 51 0.60 -10.01 -3.72
N VAL A 52 -0.25 -10.77 -3.01
CA VAL A 52 -1.17 -10.21 -2.00
C VAL A 52 -0.37 -9.61 -0.84
N CYS A 53 0.63 -10.30 -0.33
CA CYS A 53 1.54 -9.77 0.68
C CYS A 53 2.18 -8.45 0.22
N LEU A 54 2.63 -8.37 -1.03
CA LEU A 54 3.28 -7.18 -1.56
C LEU A 54 2.34 -5.98 -1.63
N VAL A 55 1.11 -6.15 -2.13
CA VAL A 55 0.16 -5.03 -2.20
C VAL A 55 -0.25 -4.56 -0.81
N ASP A 56 -0.37 -5.47 0.17
CA ASP A 56 -0.62 -5.10 1.56
C ASP A 56 0.55 -4.29 2.14
N ALA A 57 1.79 -4.73 1.92
CA ALA A 57 2.99 -4.01 2.38
C ALA A 57 3.08 -2.59 1.78
N ILE A 58 2.72 -2.41 0.51
CA ILE A 58 2.67 -1.09 -0.13
C ILE A 58 1.57 -0.23 0.50
N ALA A 59 0.38 -0.77 0.67
CA ALA A 59 -0.77 -0.06 1.21
C ALA A 59 -0.65 0.29 2.70
N ASP A 60 0.23 -0.36 3.43
CA ASP A 60 0.58 0.00 4.82
C ASP A 60 1.44 1.27 4.89
N GLU A 61 2.22 1.57 3.86
CA GLU A 61 3.18 2.68 3.84
C GLU A 61 2.80 3.85 2.91
N MET A 62 1.85 3.64 1.99
CA MET A 62 1.37 4.65 1.05
C MET A 62 -0.14 4.72 1.05
N SER A 63 -0.70 5.92 0.89
CA SER A 63 -2.11 6.06 0.57
C SER A 63 -2.40 5.64 -0.88
N HIS A 64 -3.66 5.33 -1.17
CA HIS A 64 -4.08 5.02 -2.54
C HIS A 64 -3.76 6.17 -3.51
N ASP A 65 -4.02 7.42 -3.11
CA ASP A 65 -3.74 8.60 -3.95
C ASP A 65 -2.25 8.75 -4.25
N GLU A 66 -1.37 8.61 -3.25
CA GLU A 66 0.09 8.62 -3.45
C GLU A 66 0.54 7.51 -4.41
N PHE A 67 -0.03 6.32 -4.27
CA PHE A 67 0.27 5.18 -5.13
C PHE A 67 -0.13 5.42 -6.59
N VAL A 68 -1.36 5.93 -6.82
CA VAL A 68 -1.86 6.25 -8.16
C VAL A 68 -1.01 7.34 -8.79
N GLU A 69 -0.73 8.42 -8.07
CA GLU A 69 0.10 9.53 -8.55
C GLU A 69 1.50 9.04 -8.92
N ALA A 70 2.16 8.25 -8.06
CA ALA A 70 3.47 7.69 -8.35
C ALA A 70 3.48 6.80 -9.60
N ARG A 71 2.45 5.97 -9.80
CA ARG A 71 2.33 5.10 -10.99
C ARG A 71 2.11 5.90 -12.26
N VAL A 72 1.20 6.87 -12.24
CA VAL A 72 0.94 7.76 -13.38
C VAL A 72 2.21 8.48 -13.79
N PHE A 73 2.94 9.08 -12.86
CA PHE A 73 4.21 9.75 -13.16
C PHE A 73 5.27 8.80 -13.70
N SER A 74 5.38 7.59 -13.15
CA SER A 74 6.31 6.58 -13.67
C SER A 74 6.03 6.25 -15.14
N GLN A 75 4.76 6.10 -15.52
CA GLN A 75 4.37 5.82 -16.90
C GLN A 75 4.59 7.02 -17.82
N LEU A 76 4.22 8.22 -17.39
CA LEU A 76 4.34 9.43 -18.19
C LEU A 76 5.80 9.84 -18.45
N ARG A 77 6.70 9.57 -17.50
CA ARG A 77 8.15 9.81 -17.67
C ARG A 77 8.75 8.98 -18.82
N THR A 78 8.18 7.84 -19.12
CA THR A 78 8.63 6.95 -20.21
C THR A 78 7.92 7.22 -21.53
N THR A 79 6.94 8.13 -21.57
CA THR A 79 6.22 8.52 -22.77
C THR A 79 7.14 9.32 -23.70
N PRO A 80 7.34 8.90 -24.98
CA PRO A 80 8.18 9.63 -25.91
C PRO A 80 7.51 10.95 -26.34
N GLY A 81 8.35 11.99 -26.64
CA GLY A 81 7.92 13.27 -27.21
C GLY A 81 7.73 14.38 -26.17
N GLU A 82 7.17 15.54 -26.62
CA GLU A 82 7.04 16.76 -25.82
C GLU A 82 6.13 16.58 -24.59
N ARG A 83 5.09 15.76 -24.70
CA ARG A 83 4.17 15.46 -23.58
C ARG A 83 4.88 14.77 -22.43
N GLY A 84 5.83 13.90 -22.72
CA GLY A 84 6.65 13.24 -21.71
C GLY A 84 7.53 14.25 -20.94
N GLY A 85 7.98 15.33 -21.58
CA GLY A 85 8.78 16.41 -20.98
C GLY A 85 8.04 17.18 -19.89
N VAL A 86 6.74 17.43 -20.07
CA VAL A 86 5.89 18.15 -19.09
C VAL A 86 5.75 17.39 -17.78
N PHE A 87 5.75 16.04 -17.83
CA PHE A 87 5.57 15.16 -16.68
C PHE A 87 6.88 14.66 -16.05
N ARG A 88 8.03 15.06 -16.61
CA ARG A 88 9.33 14.60 -16.09
C ARG A 88 9.75 15.32 -14.84
N ASP A 89 9.13 16.48 -14.50
CA ASP A 89 9.71 17.41 -13.55
C ASP A 89 8.79 18.20 -12.61
N PRO A 90 7.97 17.58 -11.76
CA PRO A 90 7.76 18.15 -10.44
C PRO A 90 8.58 17.35 -9.42
N ASP A 91 9.33 18.02 -8.55
CA ASP A 91 10.11 17.41 -7.48
C ASP A 91 9.27 16.49 -6.59
N GLN A 92 8.02 16.86 -6.34
CA GLN A 92 7.06 16.07 -5.58
C GLN A 92 6.76 14.72 -6.25
N ALA A 93 6.58 14.69 -7.57
CA ALA A 93 6.31 13.47 -8.31
C ALA A 93 7.53 12.54 -8.30
N ARG A 94 8.74 13.08 -8.43
CA ARG A 94 9.98 12.28 -8.30
C ARG A 94 10.10 11.68 -6.91
N ALA A 95 9.76 12.43 -5.86
CA ALA A 95 9.78 11.95 -4.49
C ALA A 95 8.77 10.80 -4.27
N LEU A 96 7.57 10.91 -4.85
CA LEU A 96 6.56 9.84 -4.77
C LEU A 96 6.97 8.58 -5.53
N VAL A 97 7.58 8.72 -6.71
CA VAL A 97 8.12 7.59 -7.47
C VAL A 97 9.24 6.90 -6.68
N ALA A 98 10.16 7.66 -6.09
CA ALA A 98 11.23 7.11 -5.25
C ALA A 98 10.67 6.41 -4.00
N LYS A 99 9.63 6.98 -3.37
CA LYS A 99 8.91 6.36 -2.25
C LYS A 99 8.31 5.01 -2.67
N LEU A 100 7.58 4.97 -3.79
CA LEU A 100 6.97 3.74 -4.31
C LEU A 100 8.03 2.67 -4.58
N GLN A 101 9.14 3.02 -5.21
CA GLN A 101 10.23 2.08 -5.47
C GLN A 101 10.82 1.51 -4.18
N ALA A 102 11.11 2.36 -3.19
CA ALA A 102 11.67 1.94 -1.92
C ALA A 102 10.71 1.03 -1.13
N VAL A 103 9.43 1.39 -1.07
CA VAL A 103 8.39 0.59 -0.40
C VAL A 103 8.21 -0.76 -1.11
N THR A 104 8.20 -0.76 -2.44
CA THR A 104 8.09 -1.99 -3.24
C THR A 104 9.26 -2.94 -3.01
N GLU A 105 10.49 -2.45 -3.00
CA GLU A 105 11.66 -3.30 -2.76
C GLU A 105 11.68 -3.87 -1.33
N ARG A 106 11.33 -3.08 -0.32
CA ARG A 106 11.16 -3.60 1.05
C ARG A 106 10.04 -4.64 1.13
N GLY A 107 8.92 -4.38 0.46
CA GLY A 107 7.79 -5.32 0.38
C GLY A 107 8.17 -6.62 -0.31
N LYS A 108 8.90 -6.58 -1.41
CA LYS A 108 9.43 -7.78 -2.09
C LYS A 108 10.29 -8.63 -1.16
N ALA A 109 11.22 -8.01 -0.43
CA ALA A 109 12.05 -8.70 0.52
C ALA A 109 11.23 -9.37 1.64
N LYS A 110 10.26 -8.64 2.20
CA LYS A 110 9.33 -9.14 3.22
C LYS A 110 8.48 -10.31 2.72
N CYS A 111 8.02 -10.24 1.47
CA CYS A 111 7.10 -11.20 0.88
C CYS A 111 7.80 -12.33 0.09
N LEU A 112 9.12 -12.45 0.20
CA LEU A 112 9.94 -13.48 -0.45
C LEU A 112 9.82 -13.48 -1.99
N ILE A 113 9.67 -12.31 -2.57
CA ILE A 113 9.69 -12.09 -4.02
C ILE A 113 11.13 -11.79 -4.44
N ARG A 114 11.63 -12.51 -5.42
CA ARG A 114 12.95 -12.25 -6.00
C ARG A 114 12.90 -11.03 -6.90
N SER A 115 13.75 -10.04 -6.61
CA SER A 115 14.03 -8.97 -7.57
C SER A 115 14.84 -9.55 -8.73
N LYS A 116 14.38 -9.25 -9.96
CA LYS A 116 15.12 -9.63 -11.17
C LYS A 116 16.24 -8.62 -11.42
#